data_2091c3949bcffb8bfeb1900950510b3d
#
_entry.id   2091c3949bcffb8bfeb1900950510b3d
#
_cell.length_a   1.000
_cell.length_b   1.000
_cell.length_c   1.000
_cell.angle_alpha   90.00
_cell.angle_beta   90.00
_cell.angle_gamma   90.00
#
_symmetry.space_group_name_H-M   'P 1'
#
loop_
_entity.id
_entity.type
_entity.pdbx_description
1 polymer ?
#
loop_
_entity_poly.entity_id
_entity_poly.type
_entity_poly.pdbx_seq_one_letter_code
_entity_poly.pdbx_strand_id
1 'polypeptide(L)'
;MEEKQWWIFTFGYGQQHEGMHVEIYGTFESARRKMFERYGSEWAFQYNEKEWRDWEKSRPPYTVELLLEKIDEEREADVFSN
;
A
#
# COMPACT_ATOMS: atom_id res chain seq x y z
N MET A 1 -15.54 -2.34 15.66
CA MET A 1 -14.94 -3.41 14.86
C MET A 1 -14.21 -2.81 13.67
N GLU A 2 -12.96 -3.15 13.51
CA GLU A 2 -12.19 -2.57 12.41
C GLU A 2 -12.55 -3.21 11.07
N GLU A 3 -12.65 -2.37 10.07
CA GLU A 3 -12.98 -2.79 8.72
C GLU A 3 -11.76 -3.35 8.02
N LYS A 4 -11.91 -4.49 7.37
CA LYS A 4 -10.84 -5.10 6.58
C LYS A 4 -11.02 -4.74 5.12
N GLN A 5 -9.93 -4.31 4.51
CA GLN A 5 -9.94 -3.91 3.11
C GLN A 5 -8.49 -3.90 2.60
N TRP A 6 -8.33 -3.59 1.33
CA TRP A 6 -7.00 -3.37 0.78
C TRP A 6 -6.55 -1.96 1.14
N TRP A 7 -5.40 -1.88 1.81
CA TRP A 7 -4.75 -0.62 2.13
C TRP A 7 -3.60 -0.41 1.19
N ILE A 8 -3.43 0.81 0.68
CA ILE A 8 -2.39 1.13 -0.29
C ILE A 8 -1.37 2.04 0.38
N PHE A 9 -0.10 1.65 0.32
CA PHE A 9 0.99 2.39 0.92
C PHE A 9 1.89 2.92 -0.18
N THR A 10 2.22 4.20 -0.12
CA THR A 10 3.07 4.85 -1.12
C THR A 10 4.41 5.25 -0.49
N PHE A 11 5.40 5.44 -1.33
CA PHE A 11 6.73 5.88 -0.92
C PHE A 11 6.92 7.33 -1.35
N GLY A 12 7.51 8.13 -0.46
CA GLY A 12 7.71 9.54 -0.74
C GLY A 12 8.92 9.79 -1.63
N TYR A 13 9.02 11.02 -2.08
CA TYR A 13 10.14 11.45 -2.90
C TYR A 13 11.45 11.29 -2.10
N GLY A 14 12.40 10.61 -2.72
CA GLY A 14 13.68 10.34 -2.07
C GLY A 14 13.69 9.13 -1.15
N GLN A 15 12.53 8.51 -0.93
CA GLN A 15 12.46 7.28 -0.14
C GLN A 15 12.74 6.06 -1.01
N GLN A 16 12.94 4.90 -0.36
CA GLN A 16 13.09 3.67 -1.12
C GLN A 16 11.85 3.44 -1.98
N HIS A 17 12.02 2.76 -3.11
CA HIS A 17 10.92 2.39 -4.01
C HIS A 17 10.03 3.56 -4.44
N GLU A 18 10.62 4.73 -4.57
CA GLU A 18 9.89 5.91 -5.06
C GLU A 18 9.18 5.59 -6.38
N GLY A 19 7.91 6.04 -6.49
CA GLY A 19 7.11 5.77 -7.68
C GLY A 19 6.40 4.43 -7.66
N MET A 20 6.48 3.70 -6.53
CA MET A 20 5.81 2.42 -6.37
C MET A 20 4.82 2.45 -5.21
N HIS A 21 3.99 1.42 -5.12
CA HIS A 21 3.08 1.28 -3.98
C HIS A 21 2.95 -0.19 -3.59
N VAL A 22 2.50 -0.40 -2.36
CA VAL A 22 2.26 -1.73 -1.80
C VAL A 22 0.78 -1.81 -1.41
N GLU A 23 0.13 -2.93 -1.72
CA GLU A 23 -1.25 -3.18 -1.32
C GLU A 23 -1.28 -4.29 -0.28
N ILE A 24 -1.91 -4.03 0.85
CA ILE A 24 -2.00 -5.00 1.94
C ILE A 24 -3.45 -5.09 2.41
N TYR A 25 -4.00 -6.30 2.41
CA TYR A 25 -5.36 -6.56 2.89
C TYR A 25 -5.35 -6.84 4.39
N GLY A 26 -6.22 -6.18 5.11
CA GLY A 26 -6.36 -6.36 6.53
C GLY A 26 -7.01 -5.14 7.16
N THR A 27 -6.87 -5.01 8.48
CA THR A 27 -7.32 -3.81 9.18
C THR A 27 -6.29 -2.70 8.97
N PHE A 28 -6.68 -1.48 9.31
CA PHE A 28 -5.76 -0.35 9.25
C PHE A 28 -4.45 -0.67 9.99
N GLU A 29 -4.55 -1.17 11.20
CA GLU A 29 -3.36 -1.43 12.03
C GLU A 29 -2.57 -2.65 11.59
N SER A 30 -3.25 -3.72 11.18
CA SER A 30 -2.52 -4.93 10.77
C SER A 30 -1.74 -4.68 9.49
N ALA A 31 -2.34 -3.94 8.56
CA ALA A 31 -1.65 -3.58 7.31
C ALA A 31 -0.47 -2.67 7.59
N ARG A 32 -0.68 -1.68 8.47
CA ARG A 32 0.38 -0.74 8.85
C ARG A 32 1.56 -1.46 9.53
N ARG A 33 1.25 -2.41 10.41
CA ARG A 33 2.28 -3.21 11.07
C ARG A 33 3.09 -4.00 10.06
N LYS A 34 2.42 -4.59 9.07
CA LYS A 34 3.10 -5.36 8.02
C LYS A 34 4.03 -4.46 7.21
N MET A 35 3.60 -3.22 6.93
CA MET A 35 4.44 -2.26 6.23
C MET A 35 5.72 -1.97 7.02
N PHE A 36 5.61 -1.77 8.33
CA PHE A 36 6.78 -1.54 9.16
C PHE A 36 7.70 -2.75 9.19
N GLU A 37 7.13 -3.94 9.20
CA GLU A 37 7.94 -5.17 9.19
C GLU A 37 8.73 -5.32 7.88
N ARG A 38 8.09 -4.97 6.76
CA ARG A 38 8.68 -5.18 5.43
C ARG A 38 9.57 -4.02 4.99
N TYR A 39 9.20 -2.80 5.31
CA TYR A 39 9.85 -1.61 4.75
C TYR A 39 10.30 -0.60 5.79
N GLY A 40 10.13 -0.91 7.07
CA GLY A 40 10.52 0.01 8.12
C GLY A 40 9.64 1.25 8.13
N SER A 41 10.25 2.40 8.37
CA SER A 41 9.51 3.67 8.44
C SER A 41 9.65 4.52 7.16
N GLU A 42 10.33 4.01 6.14
CA GLU A 42 10.60 4.80 4.93
C GLU A 42 9.50 4.63 3.89
N TRP A 43 8.30 5.06 4.25
CA TRP A 43 7.15 5.14 3.33
C TRP A 43 6.33 6.36 3.75
N ALA A 44 5.46 6.83 2.87
CA ALA A 44 4.83 8.14 3.06
C ALA A 44 3.40 8.06 3.60
N PHE A 45 2.48 7.46 2.85
CA PHE A 45 1.06 7.52 3.17
C PHE A 45 0.39 6.16 3.10
N GLN A 46 -0.68 6.02 3.89
CA GLN A 46 -1.55 4.85 3.89
C GLN A 46 -2.93 5.33 3.44
N TYR A 47 -3.40 4.77 2.33
CA TYR A 47 -4.71 5.12 1.77
C TYR A 47 -5.65 3.93 1.89
N ASN A 48 -6.95 4.21 2.15
CA ASN A 48 -7.95 3.16 2.00
C ASN A 48 -8.33 3.06 0.52
N GLU A 49 -9.18 2.07 0.19
CA GLU A 49 -9.54 1.83 -1.20
C GLU A 49 -10.21 3.03 -1.87
N LYS A 50 -11.09 3.70 -1.13
CA LYS A 50 -11.80 4.87 -1.66
C LYS A 50 -10.84 6.03 -1.89
N GLU A 51 -9.98 6.31 -0.93
CA GLU A 51 -9.00 7.38 -1.04
C GLU A 51 -8.05 7.14 -2.21
N TRP A 52 -7.62 5.91 -2.38
CA TRP A 52 -6.72 5.55 -3.48
C TRP A 52 -7.40 5.72 -4.83
N ARG A 53 -8.66 5.29 -4.94
CA ARG A 53 -9.44 5.43 -6.17
C ARG A 53 -9.63 6.90 -6.53
N ASP A 54 -9.94 7.72 -5.52
CA ASP A 54 -10.13 9.16 -5.74
C ASP A 54 -8.82 9.82 -6.18
N TRP A 55 -7.71 9.43 -5.57
CA TRP A 55 -6.40 9.93 -5.95
C TRP A 55 -6.05 9.55 -7.40
N GLU A 56 -6.32 8.31 -7.77
CA GLU A 56 -6.05 7.86 -9.14
C GLU A 56 -6.82 8.66 -10.19
N LYS A 57 -8.03 9.06 -9.87
CA LYS A 57 -8.85 9.84 -10.79
C LYS A 57 -8.30 11.26 -11.00
N SER A 58 -7.67 11.81 -9.98
CA SER A 58 -7.21 13.21 -10.02
C SER A 58 -5.74 13.38 -10.34
N ARG A 59 -4.97 12.31 -10.32
CA ARG A 59 -3.54 12.42 -10.58
C ARG A 59 -3.25 12.74 -12.04
N PRO A 60 -2.15 13.44 -12.33
CA PRO A 60 -1.78 13.73 -13.72
C PRO A 60 -1.55 12.45 -14.52
N PRO A 61 -1.90 12.43 -15.81
CA PRO A 61 -1.80 11.21 -16.60
C PRO A 61 -0.36 10.69 -16.80
N TYR A 62 0.62 11.53 -16.63
CA TYR A 62 2.03 11.13 -16.74
C TYR A 62 2.57 10.52 -15.44
N THR A 63 1.79 10.55 -14.38
CA THR A 63 2.21 9.99 -13.09
C THR A 63 1.91 8.49 -13.07
N VAL A 64 2.93 7.68 -12.82
CA VAL A 64 2.79 6.23 -12.80
C VAL A 64 3.15 5.72 -11.40
N GLU A 65 2.21 4.99 -10.80
CA GLU A 65 2.45 4.32 -9.53
C GLU A 65 2.47 2.82 -9.80
N LEU A 66 3.65 2.24 -9.76
CA LEU A 66 3.81 0.81 -10.06
C LEU A 66 3.61 -0.02 -8.80
N LEU A 67 2.89 -1.13 -8.96
CA LEU A 67 2.67 -2.06 -7.85
C LEU A 67 3.96 -2.82 -7.54
N LEU A 68 4.45 -2.66 -6.32
CA LEU A 68 5.65 -3.34 -5.86
C LEU A 68 5.32 -4.71 -5.25
N GLU A 69 4.30 -4.76 -4.40
CA GLU A 69 3.96 -5.97 -3.68
C GLU A 69 2.50 -5.95 -3.28
N LYS A 70 1.88 -7.13 -3.25
CA LYS A 70 0.49 -7.26 -2.83
C LYS A 70 0.40 -8.41 -1.83
N ILE A 71 0.01 -8.10 -0.60
CA ILE A 71 0.01 -9.04 0.52
C ILE A 71 -1.38 -9.16 1.12
N ASP A 72 -1.86 -10.40 1.28
CA ASP A 72 -3.09 -10.65 2.02
C ASP A 72 -2.70 -10.99 3.46
N GLU A 73 -2.79 -10.03 4.35
CA GLU A 73 -2.39 -10.20 5.74
C GLU A 73 -3.26 -11.22 6.47
N GLU A 74 -4.51 -11.39 6.04
CA GLU A 74 -5.41 -12.36 6.63
C GLU A 74 -4.95 -13.79 6.36
N ARG A 75 -4.28 -14.03 5.23
CA ARG A 75 -3.75 -15.32 4.86
C ARG A 75 -2.27 -15.45 5.12
N GLU A 76 -1.66 -14.35 5.53
CA GLU A 76 -0.22 -14.26 5.74
C GLU A 76 0.55 -14.72 4.52
N ALA A 77 0.05 -14.33 3.34
CA ALA A 77 0.63 -14.75 2.07
C ALA A 77 0.77 -13.58 1.12
N ASP A 78 1.89 -13.56 0.39
CA ASP A 78 2.10 -12.61 -0.68
C ASP A 78 1.33 -13.13 -1.90
N VAL A 79 0.44 -12.30 -2.44
CA VAL A 79 -0.44 -12.71 -3.53
C VAL A 79 0.33 -13.00 -4.82
N PHE A 80 1.54 -12.47 -4.95
CA PHE A 80 2.39 -12.72 -6.10
C PHE A 80 3.31 -13.91 -5.93
N SER A 81 3.38 -14.48 -4.72
CA SER A 81 4.22 -15.64 -4.43
C SER A 81 3.37 -16.89 -4.51
N ASN A 82 3.57 -17.67 -5.50
CA ASN A 82 2.84 -18.93 -5.65
C ASN A 82 3.72 -20.12 -5.41
#